data_20a5a56cb2ebab5f5c66fdcea2f258ee
#
_entry.id   20a5a56cb2ebab5f5c66fdcea2f258ee
#
_cell.length_a   1.000
_cell.length_b   1.000
_cell.length_c   1.000
_cell.angle_alpha   90.00
_cell.angle_beta   90.00
_cell.angle_gamma   90.00
#
_symmetry.space_group_name_H-M   'P 1'
#
loop_
_entity.id
_entity.type
_entity.pdbx_description
1 polymer ?
#
loop_
_entity_poly.entity_id
_entity_poly.type
_entity_poly.pdbx_seq_one_letter_code
_entity_poly.pdbx_strand_id
1 'polypeptide(L)'
;AKRQSASQSQQDDALNRLRFAQASIREATARLSRAARDITRTNITAPYDGRVRSERVDIGQFVTRGAPIASLYATDVAEVRLPIHDEELAYLELALAGPTDKNLPAVILRARFAGEDHTWNGRIVRTEGELDPKTRMINIVAQVQSPYQQSDSRPPLAVGLFVEAEIIGKQVDNVFVLPRSALQANEQVYVVTDENRLQFRDVEVIRIVDEDV
;
A
#
# COMPACT_ATOMS: atom_id res chain seq x y z
N ALA A 1 -7.31 66.52 42.58
CA ALA A 1 -6.81 66.08 41.27
C ALA A 1 -5.42 65.42 41.35
N LYS A 2 -4.42 66.00 42.06
CA LYS A 2 -3.03 65.42 42.12
C LYS A 2 -2.92 64.06 42.83
N ARG A 3 -3.77 63.75 43.82
CA ARG A 3 -3.76 62.43 44.51
C ARG A 3 -4.35 61.29 43.65
N GLN A 4 -5.29 61.57 42.79
CA GLN A 4 -5.89 60.58 41.91
C GLN A 4 -4.95 60.19 40.73
N SER A 5 -4.17 61.16 40.18
CA SER A 5 -3.22 60.87 39.11
C SER A 5 -1.99 60.10 39.62
N ALA A 6 -1.53 60.34 40.84
CA ALA A 6 -0.44 59.59 41.47
C ALA A 6 -0.88 58.13 41.77
N SER A 7 -2.13 57.90 42.21
CA SER A 7 -2.72 56.56 42.39
C SER A 7 -2.86 55.80 41.08
N GLN A 8 -3.23 56.44 40.01
CA GLN A 8 -3.40 55.84 38.70
C GLN A 8 -2.04 55.43 38.10
N SER A 9 -1.00 56.27 38.20
CA SER A 9 0.35 55.90 37.79
C SER A 9 0.90 54.71 38.57
N GLN A 10 0.69 54.66 39.89
CA GLN A 10 1.09 53.50 40.70
C GLN A 10 0.37 52.23 40.32
N GLN A 11 -0.90 52.30 39.94
CA GLN A 11 -1.70 51.20 39.49
C GLN A 11 -1.22 50.66 38.11
N ASP A 12 -0.90 51.58 37.18
CA ASP A 12 -0.36 51.25 35.87
C ASP A 12 1.02 50.58 35.97
N ASP A 13 1.88 51.11 36.86
CA ASP A 13 3.18 50.50 37.15
C ASP A 13 3.06 49.08 37.73
N ALA A 14 2.12 48.88 38.65
CA ALA A 14 1.86 47.56 39.23
C ALA A 14 1.34 46.57 38.18
N LEU A 15 0.42 47.01 37.32
CA LEU A 15 -0.07 46.23 36.20
C LEU A 15 1.03 45.84 35.19
N ASN A 16 1.90 46.78 34.87
CA ASN A 16 3.01 46.53 33.97
C ASN A 16 4.00 45.51 34.57
N ARG A 17 4.33 45.63 35.86
CA ARG A 17 5.15 44.64 36.58
C ARG A 17 4.51 43.26 36.58
N LEU A 18 3.21 43.17 36.82
CA LEU A 18 2.48 41.91 36.77
C LEU A 18 2.53 41.28 35.38
N ARG A 19 2.26 42.08 34.33
CA ARG A 19 2.31 41.61 32.92
C ARG A 19 3.72 41.15 32.55
N PHE A 20 4.74 41.87 32.95
CA PHE A 20 6.12 41.48 32.73
C PHE A 20 6.49 40.19 33.44
N ALA A 21 6.11 40.02 34.70
CA ALA A 21 6.32 38.78 35.47
C ALA A 21 5.58 37.59 34.82
N GLN A 22 4.35 37.81 34.39
CA GLN A 22 3.59 36.79 33.69
C GLN A 22 4.21 36.40 32.33
N ALA A 23 4.76 37.36 31.59
CA ALA A 23 5.46 37.12 30.34
C ALA A 23 6.76 36.31 30.59
N SER A 24 7.51 36.65 31.62
CA SER A 24 8.73 35.93 32.01
C SER A 24 8.45 34.50 32.44
N ILE A 25 7.36 34.26 33.18
CA ILE A 25 6.93 32.88 33.54
C ILE A 25 6.58 32.08 32.29
N ARG A 26 5.80 32.67 31.35
CA ARG A 26 5.47 31.99 30.08
C ARG A 26 6.71 31.63 29.27
N GLU A 27 7.65 32.56 29.19
CA GLU A 27 8.92 32.33 28.50
C GLU A 27 9.74 31.21 29.16
N ALA A 28 9.89 31.23 30.48
CA ALA A 28 10.61 30.20 31.22
C ALA A 28 9.94 28.82 31.05
N THR A 29 8.61 28.77 31.12
CA THR A 29 7.84 27.54 30.88
C THR A 29 8.00 27.02 29.45
N ALA A 30 8.01 27.89 28.46
CA ALA A 30 8.26 27.50 27.06
C ALA A 30 9.68 26.94 26.85
N ARG A 31 10.70 27.57 27.50
CA ARG A 31 12.09 27.06 27.48
C ARG A 31 12.19 25.68 28.13
N LEU A 32 11.57 25.50 29.29
CA LEU A 32 11.52 24.21 29.98
C LEU A 32 10.85 23.11 29.10
N SER A 33 9.71 23.43 28.52
CA SER A 33 9.00 22.50 27.63
C SER A 33 9.84 22.15 26.40
N ARG A 34 10.61 23.07 25.86
CA ARG A 34 11.53 22.81 24.75
C ARG A 34 12.64 21.84 25.18
N ALA A 35 13.31 22.14 26.30
CA ALA A 35 14.39 21.33 26.83
C ALA A 35 13.89 19.88 27.15
N ALA A 36 12.71 19.75 27.75
CA ALA A 36 12.11 18.44 28.02
C ALA A 36 11.86 17.63 26.72
N ARG A 37 11.32 18.29 25.67
CA ARG A 37 11.16 17.62 24.37
C ARG A 37 12.49 17.24 23.74
N ASP A 38 13.51 18.06 23.87
CA ASP A 38 14.82 17.75 23.32
C ASP A 38 15.46 16.55 24.03
N ILE A 39 15.28 16.40 25.34
CA ILE A 39 15.68 15.20 26.10
C ILE A 39 14.90 13.96 25.60
N THR A 40 13.58 14.07 25.43
CA THR A 40 12.78 12.93 24.91
C THR A 40 13.26 12.48 23.53
N ARG A 41 13.69 13.41 22.69
CA ARG A 41 14.20 13.11 21.34
C ARG A 41 15.59 12.47 21.32
N THR A 42 16.32 12.45 22.44
CA THR A 42 17.59 11.71 22.52
C THR A 42 17.36 10.20 22.63
N ASN A 43 16.18 9.79 23.03
CA ASN A 43 15.78 8.39 23.05
C ASN A 43 14.92 8.08 21.81
N ILE A 44 15.53 7.40 20.84
CA ILE A 44 14.89 7.10 19.56
C ILE A 44 14.34 5.67 19.62
N THR A 45 13.05 5.55 19.45
CA THR A 45 12.34 4.25 19.46
C THR A 45 11.73 3.97 18.09
N ALA A 46 11.59 2.70 17.75
CA ALA A 46 10.87 2.29 16.55
C ALA A 46 9.40 2.72 16.64
N PRO A 47 8.83 3.35 15.60
CA PRO A 47 7.43 3.82 15.60
C PRO A 47 6.41 2.70 15.41
N TYR A 48 6.85 1.50 15.01
CA TYR A 48 6.03 0.31 14.77
C TYR A 48 6.87 -0.95 14.92
N ASP A 49 6.23 -2.09 15.03
CA ASP A 49 6.87 -3.40 15.03
C ASP A 49 7.45 -3.73 13.65
N GLY A 50 8.75 -4.00 13.60
CA GLY A 50 9.42 -4.17 12.33
C GLY A 50 10.84 -4.71 12.44
N ARG A 51 11.54 -4.73 11.31
CA ARG A 51 12.95 -5.10 11.23
C ARG A 51 13.78 -3.93 10.71
N VAL A 52 14.98 -3.79 11.26
CA VAL A 52 15.98 -2.85 10.75
C VAL A 52 16.54 -3.40 9.44
N ARG A 53 16.40 -2.64 8.37
CA ARG A 53 16.94 -2.97 7.05
C ARG A 53 18.41 -2.56 6.93
N SER A 54 18.72 -1.37 7.43
CA SER A 54 20.08 -0.82 7.38
C SER A 54 20.27 0.21 8.49
N GLU A 55 21.45 0.23 9.05
CA GLU A 55 21.97 1.28 9.92
C GLU A 55 22.74 2.29 9.10
N ARG A 56 22.70 3.56 9.51
CA ARG A 56 23.41 4.66 8.82
C ARG A 56 24.31 5.45 9.74
N VAL A 57 24.40 5.06 11.01
CA VAL A 57 25.20 5.73 12.02
C VAL A 57 25.87 4.69 12.93
N ASP A 58 27.08 4.99 13.36
CA ASP A 58 27.86 4.17 14.28
C ASP A 58 27.94 4.78 15.67
N ILE A 59 28.31 3.96 16.65
CA ILE A 59 28.55 4.40 18.03
C ILE A 59 29.70 5.41 18.03
N GLY A 60 29.47 6.55 18.68
CA GLY A 60 30.45 7.66 18.74
C GLY A 60 30.36 8.66 17.59
N GLN A 61 29.51 8.41 16.60
CA GLN A 61 29.29 9.34 15.50
C GLN A 61 28.41 10.52 15.93
N PHE A 62 28.79 11.72 15.51
CA PHE A 62 27.98 12.91 15.73
C PHE A 62 26.78 12.92 14.75
N VAL A 63 25.58 13.04 15.32
CA VAL A 63 24.32 13.04 14.56
C VAL A 63 23.67 14.40 14.65
N THR A 64 23.38 15.02 13.52
CA THR A 64 22.63 16.28 13.44
C THR A 64 21.13 16.02 13.46
N ARG A 65 20.36 17.06 13.84
CA ARG A 65 18.89 16.98 13.80
C ARG A 65 18.40 16.72 12.37
N GLY A 66 17.58 15.68 12.21
CA GLY A 66 17.04 15.29 10.90
C GLY A 66 17.92 14.31 10.10
N ALA A 67 19.09 13.93 10.62
CA ALA A 67 19.89 12.90 9.99
C ALA A 67 19.18 11.53 10.08
N PRO A 68 19.13 10.75 8.99
CA PRO A 68 18.58 9.40 9.02
C PRO A 68 19.54 8.46 9.76
N ILE A 69 19.05 7.73 10.76
CA ILE A 69 19.84 6.82 11.59
C ILE A 69 19.72 5.38 11.15
N ALA A 70 18.53 4.96 10.77
CA ALA A 70 18.24 3.60 10.31
C ALA A 70 17.07 3.61 9.35
N SER A 71 16.97 2.54 8.58
CA SER A 71 15.80 2.23 7.75
C SER A 71 15.11 1.00 8.31
N LEU A 72 13.80 1.12 8.57
CA LEU A 72 12.97 0.04 9.08
C LEU A 72 11.90 -0.33 8.06
N TYR A 73 11.44 -1.57 8.13
CA TYR A 73 10.24 -2.02 7.41
C TYR A 73 9.33 -2.79 8.36
N ALA A 74 8.03 -2.64 8.14
CA ALA A 74 7.00 -3.33 8.92
C ALA A 74 7.02 -4.84 8.66
N THR A 75 6.60 -5.64 9.65
CA THR A 75 6.59 -7.10 9.53
C THR A 75 5.18 -7.69 9.58
N ASP A 76 4.18 -6.86 9.78
CA ASP A 76 2.78 -7.23 9.82
C ASP A 76 2.19 -7.48 8.43
N VAL A 77 2.59 -6.66 7.46
CA VAL A 77 2.11 -6.76 6.07
C VAL A 77 3.24 -6.55 5.06
N ALA A 78 3.11 -7.17 3.89
CA ALA A 78 3.89 -6.84 2.71
C ALA A 78 2.98 -6.39 1.57
N GLU A 79 3.40 -5.39 0.83
CA GLU A 79 2.73 -4.94 -0.37
C GLU A 79 3.54 -5.32 -1.61
N VAL A 80 2.84 -5.83 -2.60
CA VAL A 80 3.39 -6.22 -3.90
C VAL A 80 2.70 -5.40 -4.98
N ARG A 81 3.48 -4.69 -5.78
CA ARG A 81 2.98 -3.98 -6.96
C ARG A 81 2.91 -4.92 -8.13
N LEU A 82 1.74 -5.02 -8.71
CA LEU A 82 1.45 -5.88 -9.84
C LEU A 82 1.04 -5.01 -11.02
N PRO A 83 1.90 -4.87 -12.05
CA PRO A 83 1.53 -4.18 -13.28
C PRO A 83 0.59 -5.07 -14.10
N ILE A 84 -0.59 -4.56 -14.43
CA ILE A 84 -1.57 -5.23 -15.30
C ILE A 84 -1.93 -4.32 -16.48
N HIS A 85 -2.32 -4.90 -17.59
CA HIS A 85 -2.81 -4.15 -18.73
C HIS A 85 -4.20 -3.55 -18.44
N ASP A 86 -4.48 -2.39 -19.04
CA ASP A 86 -5.76 -1.70 -18.88
C ASP A 86 -6.96 -2.57 -19.28
N GLU A 87 -6.82 -3.41 -20.29
CA GLU A 87 -7.85 -4.35 -20.76
C GLU A 87 -8.21 -5.39 -19.69
N GLU A 88 -7.27 -5.82 -18.86
CA GLU A 88 -7.51 -6.82 -17.81
C GLU A 88 -8.31 -6.27 -16.63
N LEU A 89 -8.35 -4.95 -16.45
CA LEU A 89 -9.18 -4.32 -15.42
C LEU A 89 -10.68 -4.60 -15.61
N ALA A 90 -11.12 -4.83 -16.83
CA ALA A 90 -12.51 -5.15 -17.13
C ALA A 90 -12.98 -6.47 -16.43
N TYR A 91 -12.04 -7.38 -16.19
CA TYR A 91 -12.30 -8.65 -15.52
C TYR A 91 -12.14 -8.62 -14.00
N LEU A 92 -11.72 -7.47 -13.46
CA LEU A 92 -11.54 -7.27 -12.04
C LEU A 92 -12.58 -6.26 -11.53
N GLU A 93 -13.23 -6.56 -10.42
CA GLU A 93 -14.14 -5.61 -9.75
C GLU A 93 -13.33 -4.59 -8.93
N LEU A 94 -12.56 -3.76 -9.61
CA LEU A 94 -11.72 -2.76 -8.96
C LEU A 94 -12.24 -1.35 -9.26
N ALA A 95 -12.43 -0.56 -8.21
CA ALA A 95 -12.63 0.87 -8.36
C ALA A 95 -11.29 1.54 -8.69
N LEU A 96 -11.22 2.27 -9.81
CA LEU A 96 -10.03 3.02 -10.20
C LEU A 96 -9.75 4.22 -9.28
N ALA A 97 -10.76 4.71 -8.56
CA ALA A 97 -10.63 5.79 -7.59
C ALA A 97 -11.66 5.64 -6.48
N GLY A 98 -11.20 5.75 -5.24
CA GLY A 98 -12.08 5.73 -4.06
C GLY A 98 -11.80 4.58 -3.10
N PRO A 99 -12.47 4.56 -1.94
CA PRO A 99 -12.36 3.46 -0.99
C PRO A 99 -12.91 2.19 -1.63
N THR A 100 -12.07 1.19 -1.69
CA THR A 100 -12.39 -0.09 -2.31
C THR A 100 -13.42 -0.82 -1.46
N ASP A 101 -14.48 -1.31 -2.10
CA ASP A 101 -15.56 -2.06 -1.46
C ASP A 101 -15.05 -3.34 -0.79
N LYS A 102 -15.88 -3.90 0.10
CA LYS A 102 -15.52 -5.01 0.99
C LYS A 102 -15.14 -6.32 0.30
N ASN A 103 -15.28 -6.41 -1.03
CA ASN A 103 -15.04 -7.65 -1.81
C ASN A 103 -13.84 -7.49 -2.74
N LEU A 104 -12.67 -7.25 -2.16
CA LEU A 104 -11.42 -7.13 -2.91
C LEU A 104 -10.99 -8.48 -3.50
N PRO A 105 -10.54 -8.51 -4.77
CA PRO A 105 -10.06 -9.74 -5.40
C PRO A 105 -8.95 -10.41 -4.59
N ALA A 106 -9.06 -11.72 -4.44
CA ALA A 106 -7.99 -12.52 -3.87
C ALA A 106 -6.87 -12.67 -4.91
N VAL A 107 -5.65 -12.76 -4.43
CA VAL A 107 -4.47 -13.00 -5.25
C VAL A 107 -3.62 -14.11 -4.64
N ILE A 108 -3.12 -14.99 -5.48
CA ILE A 108 -2.16 -16.02 -5.12
C ILE A 108 -0.82 -15.60 -5.72
N LEU A 109 0.15 -15.33 -4.85
CA LEU A 109 1.51 -15.02 -5.26
C LEU A 109 2.32 -16.32 -5.28
N ARG A 110 3.06 -16.55 -6.34
CA ARG A 110 3.93 -17.71 -6.50
C ARG A 110 5.37 -17.25 -6.73
N ALA A 111 6.31 -17.92 -6.10
CA ALA A 111 7.73 -17.71 -6.39
C ALA A 111 8.53 -18.97 -6.10
N ARG A 112 9.59 -19.12 -6.88
CA ARG A 112 10.59 -20.16 -6.62
C ARG A 112 11.66 -19.61 -5.68
N PHE A 113 11.80 -20.25 -4.52
CA PHE A 113 12.78 -19.86 -3.52
C PHE A 113 13.51 -21.10 -2.99
N ALA A 114 14.82 -21.05 -2.90
CA ALA A 114 15.68 -22.17 -2.49
C ALA A 114 15.47 -23.47 -3.29
N GLY A 115 15.01 -23.36 -4.54
CA GLY A 115 14.79 -24.50 -5.43
C GLY A 115 13.37 -25.09 -5.40
N GLU A 116 12.52 -24.62 -4.51
CA GLU A 116 11.12 -25.07 -4.36
C GLU A 116 10.14 -23.95 -4.69
N ASP A 117 8.95 -24.34 -5.16
CA ASP A 117 7.88 -23.41 -5.47
C ASP A 117 7.01 -23.19 -4.23
N HIS A 118 6.81 -21.91 -3.89
CA HIS A 118 6.03 -21.50 -2.72
C HIS A 118 4.92 -20.54 -3.12
N THR A 119 3.85 -20.54 -2.32
CA THR A 119 2.70 -19.67 -2.55
C THR A 119 2.35 -18.85 -1.31
N TRP A 120 1.90 -17.62 -1.53
CA TRP A 120 1.38 -16.73 -0.50
C TRP A 120 0.03 -16.18 -0.94
N ASN A 121 -0.94 -16.25 -0.05
CA ASN A 121 -2.26 -15.68 -0.30
C ASN A 121 -2.26 -14.20 0.08
N GLY A 122 -2.79 -13.39 -0.80
CA GLY A 122 -2.96 -11.96 -0.62
C GLY A 122 -4.33 -11.47 -1.10
N ARG A 123 -4.53 -10.17 -1.01
CA ARG A 123 -5.71 -9.47 -1.55
C ARG A 123 -5.27 -8.18 -2.22
N ILE A 124 -5.94 -7.81 -3.28
CA ILE A 124 -5.78 -6.49 -3.87
C ILE A 124 -6.38 -5.47 -2.91
N VAL A 125 -5.61 -4.44 -2.56
CA VAL A 125 -6.06 -3.41 -1.60
C VAL A 125 -6.33 -2.06 -2.25
N ARG A 126 -5.68 -1.77 -3.37
CA ARG A 126 -5.87 -0.53 -4.13
C ARG A 126 -5.29 -0.61 -5.53
N THR A 127 -5.71 0.31 -6.36
CA THR A 127 -5.05 0.67 -7.61
C THR A 127 -4.23 1.95 -7.39
N GLU A 128 -3.12 2.14 -8.11
CA GLU A 128 -2.34 3.39 -8.02
C GLU A 128 -2.94 4.51 -8.89
N GLY A 129 -3.97 4.19 -9.70
CA GLY A 129 -4.77 5.18 -10.44
C GLY A 129 -4.03 5.90 -11.57
N GLU A 130 -2.75 5.62 -11.79
CA GLU A 130 -1.93 6.18 -12.85
C GLU A 130 -1.65 5.10 -13.90
N LEU A 131 -1.99 5.41 -15.15
CA LEU A 131 -1.69 4.57 -16.30
C LEU A 131 -0.36 5.01 -16.90
N ASP A 132 0.57 4.10 -17.04
CA ASP A 132 1.81 4.37 -17.79
C ASP A 132 1.49 4.50 -19.29
N PRO A 133 1.70 5.67 -19.90
CA PRO A 133 1.29 5.91 -21.28
C PRO A 133 2.11 5.12 -22.31
N LYS A 134 3.26 4.59 -21.93
CA LYS A 134 4.13 3.81 -22.84
C LYS A 134 3.78 2.33 -22.84
N THR A 135 3.51 1.77 -21.66
CA THR A 135 3.24 0.35 -21.50
C THR A 135 1.75 0.04 -21.45
N ARG A 136 0.89 1.05 -21.23
CA ARG A 136 -0.54 0.93 -20.96
C ARG A 136 -0.86 0.02 -19.78
N MET A 137 0.06 -0.01 -18.82
CA MET A 137 -0.11 -0.75 -17.58
C MET A 137 -0.54 0.16 -16.44
N ILE A 138 -1.38 -0.37 -15.58
CA ILE A 138 -1.75 0.23 -14.30
C ILE A 138 -1.23 -0.66 -13.18
N ASN A 139 -0.71 -0.04 -12.13
CA ASN A 139 -0.28 -0.78 -10.96
C ASN A 139 -1.45 -1.02 -10.02
N ILE A 140 -1.66 -2.27 -9.68
CA ILE A 140 -2.49 -2.67 -8.55
C ILE A 140 -1.60 -3.14 -7.41
N VAL A 141 -2.06 -2.96 -6.18
CA VAL A 141 -1.30 -3.32 -4.99
C VAL A 141 -1.99 -4.47 -4.29
N ALA A 142 -1.26 -5.58 -4.21
CA ALA A 142 -1.64 -6.74 -3.42
C ALA A 142 -1.00 -6.66 -2.03
N GLN A 143 -1.76 -7.01 -1.01
CA GLN A 143 -1.30 -7.06 0.37
C GLN A 143 -1.31 -8.49 0.88
N VAL A 144 -0.19 -8.91 1.47
CA VAL A 144 -0.03 -10.21 2.15
C VAL A 144 0.07 -9.95 3.63
N GLN A 145 -0.78 -10.60 4.42
CA GLN A 145 -0.76 -10.53 5.88
C GLN A 145 0.31 -11.47 6.44
N SER A 146 0.99 -11.02 7.48
CA SER A 146 2.04 -11.81 8.19
C SER A 146 3.05 -12.48 7.23
N PRO A 147 3.67 -11.72 6.30
CA PRO A 147 4.47 -12.28 5.21
C PRO A 147 5.73 -12.98 5.70
N TYR A 148 6.19 -12.63 6.90
CA TYR A 148 7.42 -13.15 7.49
C TYR A 148 7.19 -14.26 8.51
N GLN A 149 5.93 -14.67 8.73
CA GLN A 149 5.64 -15.86 9.53
C GLN A 149 6.14 -17.10 8.81
N GLN A 150 7.05 -17.78 9.46
CA GLN A 150 7.53 -19.09 9.02
C GLN A 150 6.51 -20.15 9.43
N SER A 151 6.09 -20.97 8.48
CA SER A 151 5.36 -22.20 8.74
C SER A 151 6.19 -23.37 8.22
N ASP A 152 5.90 -24.58 8.68
CA ASP A 152 6.64 -25.81 8.29
C ASP A 152 6.63 -26.04 6.76
N SER A 153 5.69 -25.43 6.05
CA SER A 153 5.52 -25.60 4.60
C SER A 153 5.84 -24.36 3.75
N ARG A 154 6.20 -23.21 4.41
CA ARG A 154 6.35 -21.96 3.65
C ARG A 154 7.42 -21.06 4.27
N PRO A 155 8.45 -20.64 3.49
CA PRO A 155 9.40 -19.64 3.91
C PRO A 155 8.77 -18.24 4.02
N PRO A 156 9.41 -17.31 4.74
CA PRO A 156 9.03 -15.91 4.74
C PRO A 156 9.07 -15.32 3.32
N LEU A 157 8.10 -14.46 2.99
CA LEU A 157 8.12 -13.69 1.75
C LEU A 157 9.21 -12.62 1.84
N ALA A 158 10.37 -12.90 1.25
CA ALA A 158 11.52 -12.02 1.34
C ALA A 158 11.29 -10.71 0.56
N VAL A 159 11.71 -9.58 1.14
CA VAL A 159 11.69 -8.29 0.44
C VAL A 159 12.61 -8.34 -0.78
N GLY A 160 12.08 -7.98 -1.94
CA GLY A 160 12.79 -8.01 -3.23
C GLY A 160 12.70 -9.35 -3.97
N LEU A 161 11.92 -10.30 -3.48
CA LEU A 161 11.62 -11.52 -4.22
C LEU A 161 10.68 -11.19 -5.39
N PHE A 162 11.04 -11.67 -6.59
CA PHE A 162 10.13 -11.62 -7.73
C PHE A 162 9.04 -12.67 -7.56
N VAL A 163 7.81 -12.26 -7.76
CA VAL A 163 6.63 -13.13 -7.62
C VAL A 163 5.79 -13.08 -8.88
N GLU A 164 5.21 -14.20 -9.22
CA GLU A 164 4.15 -14.34 -10.20
C GLU A 164 2.81 -14.27 -9.47
N ALA A 165 1.84 -13.52 -10.01
CA ALA A 165 0.57 -13.28 -9.35
C ALA A 165 -0.59 -13.82 -10.17
N GLU A 166 -1.40 -14.67 -9.56
CA GLU A 166 -2.67 -15.13 -10.10
C GLU A 166 -3.80 -14.39 -9.37
N ILE A 167 -4.51 -13.52 -10.10
CA ILE A 167 -5.59 -12.71 -9.56
C ILE A 167 -6.93 -13.38 -9.87
N ILE A 168 -7.73 -13.61 -8.84
CA ILE A 168 -9.05 -14.19 -9.00
C ILE A 168 -10.01 -13.09 -9.43
N GLY A 169 -10.39 -13.09 -10.70
CA GLY A 169 -11.30 -12.14 -11.30
C GLY A 169 -12.78 -12.45 -11.10
N LYS A 170 -13.62 -11.78 -11.89
CA LYS A 170 -15.06 -12.00 -11.90
C LYS A 170 -15.41 -13.41 -12.37
N GLN A 171 -16.37 -14.00 -11.71
CA GLN A 171 -17.00 -15.22 -12.22
C GLN A 171 -17.99 -14.83 -13.32
N VAL A 172 -17.86 -15.46 -14.47
CA VAL A 172 -18.78 -15.29 -15.60
C VAL A 172 -19.58 -16.56 -15.76
N ASP A 173 -20.91 -16.42 -15.72
CA ASP A 173 -21.82 -17.56 -15.90
C ASP A 173 -22.24 -17.71 -17.36
N ASN A 174 -22.72 -18.91 -17.72
CA ASN A 174 -23.21 -19.23 -19.06
C ASN A 174 -22.17 -19.05 -20.19
N VAL A 175 -20.94 -19.46 -19.92
CA VAL A 175 -19.86 -19.47 -20.91
C VAL A 175 -19.41 -20.88 -21.23
N PHE A 176 -18.88 -21.07 -22.43
CA PHE A 176 -18.23 -22.29 -22.85
C PHE A 176 -16.75 -22.02 -23.03
N VAL A 177 -15.91 -22.86 -22.45
CA VAL A 177 -14.45 -22.81 -22.67
C VAL A 177 -14.17 -23.78 -23.83
N LEU A 178 -13.60 -23.25 -24.89
CA LEU A 178 -13.30 -23.99 -26.11
C LEU A 178 -11.81 -23.84 -26.44
N PRO A 179 -11.19 -24.88 -27.03
CA PRO A 179 -9.86 -24.70 -27.60
C PRO A 179 -9.87 -23.60 -28.65
N ARG A 180 -8.87 -22.74 -28.67
CA ARG A 180 -8.76 -21.62 -29.64
C ARG A 180 -8.86 -22.09 -31.09
N SER A 181 -8.45 -23.32 -31.39
CA SER A 181 -8.58 -23.94 -32.72
C SER A 181 -10.03 -24.17 -33.14
N ALA A 182 -10.99 -24.17 -32.23
CA ALA A 182 -12.41 -24.27 -32.54
C ALA A 182 -13.03 -22.96 -33.01
N LEU A 183 -12.39 -21.82 -32.68
CA LEU A 183 -12.83 -20.49 -33.10
C LEU A 183 -12.38 -20.23 -34.54
N GLN A 184 -13.34 -19.92 -35.39
CA GLN A 184 -13.07 -19.55 -36.78
C GLN A 184 -12.92 -18.05 -36.96
N ALA A 185 -12.38 -17.64 -38.12
CA ALA A 185 -12.39 -16.26 -38.54
C ALA A 185 -13.85 -15.74 -38.51
N ASN A 186 -14.20 -14.59 -38.07
CA ASN A 186 -15.55 -14.03 -37.92
C ASN A 186 -16.28 -14.45 -36.63
N GLU A 187 -15.57 -14.85 -35.56
CA GLU A 187 -16.17 -15.20 -34.26
C GLU A 187 -17.27 -16.27 -34.38
N GLN A 188 -17.02 -17.28 -35.14
CA GLN A 188 -17.93 -18.39 -35.34
C GLN A 188 -17.33 -19.71 -34.85
N VAL A 189 -18.20 -20.60 -34.37
CA VAL A 189 -17.84 -21.98 -34.02
C VAL A 189 -18.69 -22.94 -34.81
N TYR A 190 -18.12 -24.11 -35.12
CA TYR A 190 -18.83 -25.20 -35.80
C TYR A 190 -19.36 -26.17 -34.75
N VAL A 191 -20.66 -26.36 -34.74
CA VAL A 191 -21.34 -27.26 -33.83
C VAL A 191 -21.94 -28.38 -34.64
N VAL A 192 -21.70 -29.62 -34.20
CA VAL A 192 -22.37 -30.81 -34.77
C VAL A 192 -23.68 -31.00 -34.00
N THR A 193 -24.80 -31.00 -34.71
CA THR A 193 -26.12 -31.26 -34.12
C THR A 193 -26.34 -32.72 -33.88
N ASP A 194 -27.39 -33.07 -33.10
CA ASP A 194 -27.79 -34.46 -32.83
C ASP A 194 -28.14 -35.25 -34.12
N GLU A 195 -28.47 -34.52 -35.19
CA GLU A 195 -28.75 -35.09 -36.53
C GLU A 195 -27.47 -35.30 -37.37
N ASN A 196 -26.29 -35.15 -36.80
CA ASN A 196 -24.99 -35.20 -37.50
C ASN A 196 -24.82 -34.13 -38.61
N ARG A 197 -25.43 -32.98 -38.42
CA ARG A 197 -25.26 -31.84 -39.34
C ARG A 197 -24.37 -30.80 -38.75
N LEU A 198 -23.53 -30.18 -39.59
CA LEU A 198 -22.71 -29.07 -39.22
C LEU A 198 -23.55 -27.78 -39.21
N GLN A 199 -23.50 -27.04 -38.08
CA GLN A 199 -24.15 -25.75 -37.92
C GLN A 199 -23.10 -24.70 -37.53
N PHE A 200 -23.16 -23.53 -38.18
CA PHE A 200 -22.37 -22.39 -37.81
C PHE A 200 -23.11 -21.61 -36.74
N ARG A 201 -22.39 -21.23 -35.68
CA ARG A 201 -22.94 -20.39 -34.62
C ARG A 201 -22.02 -19.22 -34.39
N ASP A 202 -22.58 -18.01 -34.41
CA ASP A 202 -21.90 -16.81 -33.98
C ASP A 202 -21.73 -16.85 -32.44
N VAL A 203 -20.58 -16.49 -31.99
CA VAL A 203 -20.24 -16.44 -30.54
C VAL A 203 -19.63 -15.11 -30.19
N GLU A 204 -19.84 -14.66 -28.98
CA GLU A 204 -19.16 -13.50 -28.42
C GLU A 204 -17.97 -14.00 -27.64
N VAL A 205 -16.77 -13.60 -28.07
CA VAL A 205 -15.53 -13.95 -27.38
C VAL A 205 -15.34 -13.03 -26.18
N ILE A 206 -15.44 -13.59 -24.98
CA ILE A 206 -15.25 -12.84 -23.74
C ILE A 206 -13.77 -12.68 -23.43
N ARG A 207 -12.99 -13.77 -23.52
CA ARG A 207 -11.57 -13.77 -23.22
C ARG A 207 -10.85 -14.89 -23.96
N ILE A 208 -9.58 -14.62 -24.29
CA ILE A 208 -8.65 -15.63 -24.79
C ILE A 208 -7.54 -15.78 -23.74
N VAL A 209 -7.31 -17.01 -23.29
CA VAL A 209 -6.27 -17.33 -22.30
C VAL A 209 -5.47 -18.53 -22.83
N ASP A 210 -4.22 -18.31 -23.16
CA ASP A 210 -3.31 -19.31 -23.72
C ASP A 210 -3.89 -20.01 -24.96
N GLU A 211 -4.25 -21.29 -24.85
CA GLU A 211 -4.82 -22.11 -25.92
C GLU A 211 -6.37 -22.17 -25.88
N ASP A 212 -7.00 -21.50 -24.93
CA ASP A 212 -8.44 -21.52 -24.70
C ASP A 212 -9.10 -20.18 -25.02
N VAL A 213 -10.39 -20.21 -25.42
CA VAL A 213 -11.26 -19.08 -25.66
C VAL A 213 -12.62 -19.29 -25.01
#